data_1994be346537266bbc02289bfed6ea06
#
_entry.id   1994be346537266bbc02289bfed6ea06
#
_cell.length_a   1.000
_cell.length_b   1.000
_cell.length_c   1.000
_cell.angle_alpha   90.00
_cell.angle_beta   90.00
_cell.angle_gamma   90.00
#
_symmetry.space_group_name_H-M   'P 1'
#
loop_
_entity.id
_entity.type
_entity.pdbx_description
1 polymer ?
#
loop_
_entity_poly.entity_id
_entity_poly.type
_entity_poly.pdbx_seq_one_letter_code
_entity_poly.pdbx_strand_id
1 'polypeptide(L)'
;MSKISRPIQFRYIFDFDSSNREVFNLEIDEATGRRIDGNTDNFPEWSKLGFSQCPNCPLDVTETEYCPAATALTETAHRLGKVVSHAEVQLVVISEDRWVGKKTTSQRAISSLIGFQIATSGCPNVDFLRPMARFHLPLANLDETLTRVVGMYFLGQYYRSQDGGHFDMKLEGLAKNYSELQTVNSYIADRLRSSGEIVELNAFAVLDQLAQIIPLEIEDALEDVRELFTEHQK
;
A
#
# COMPACT_ATOMS: atom_id res chain seq x y z
N MET A 1 26.01 17.29 1.50
CA MET A 1 26.27 16.24 0.49
C MET A 1 24.97 15.43 0.37
N SER A 2 24.22 15.60 -0.72
CA SER A 2 23.07 14.73 -0.97
C SER A 2 23.58 13.31 -1.16
N LYS A 3 23.19 12.39 -0.29
CA LYS A 3 23.41 10.96 -0.56
C LYS A 3 22.72 10.68 -1.90
N ILE A 4 23.47 10.18 -2.87
CA ILE A 4 22.86 9.61 -4.08
C ILE A 4 21.99 8.47 -3.58
N SER A 5 20.69 8.64 -3.63
CA SER A 5 19.75 7.63 -3.20
C SER A 5 19.82 6.48 -4.20
N ARG A 6 19.99 5.26 -3.68
CA ARG A 6 20.01 4.04 -4.49
C ARG A 6 18.57 3.57 -4.66
N PRO A 7 18.12 3.19 -5.87
CA PRO A 7 16.80 2.59 -6.04
C PRO A 7 16.77 1.20 -5.39
N ILE A 8 15.66 0.90 -4.70
CA ILE A 8 15.36 -0.45 -4.22
C ILE A 8 14.35 -1.07 -5.16
N GLN A 9 14.67 -2.25 -5.64
CA GLN A 9 13.86 -2.98 -6.59
C GLN A 9 12.97 -4.02 -5.91
N PHE A 10 11.72 -4.10 -6.36
CA PHE A 10 10.77 -5.15 -6.03
C PHE A 10 10.24 -5.75 -7.32
N ARG A 11 10.29 -7.07 -7.40
CA ARG A 11 9.78 -7.81 -8.55
C ARG A 11 8.65 -8.73 -8.10
N TYR A 12 7.44 -8.45 -8.55
CA TYR A 12 6.26 -9.26 -8.34
C TYR A 12 6.08 -10.20 -9.54
N ILE A 13 6.01 -11.49 -9.28
CA ILE A 13 5.81 -12.54 -10.29
C ILE A 13 4.54 -13.28 -9.94
N PHE A 14 3.55 -13.20 -10.82
CA PHE A 14 2.28 -13.90 -10.73
C PHE A 14 2.31 -15.07 -11.72
N ASP A 15 2.32 -16.29 -11.22
CA ASP A 15 2.18 -17.51 -12.02
C ASP A 15 0.76 -18.04 -11.83
N PHE A 16 -0.13 -17.82 -12.82
CA PHE A 16 -1.51 -18.28 -12.79
C PHE A 16 -1.63 -19.73 -13.23
N ASP A 17 -0.86 -20.11 -14.28
CA ASP A 17 -0.71 -21.47 -14.80
C ASP A 17 0.60 -21.59 -15.60
N SER A 18 0.83 -22.74 -16.25
CA SER A 18 2.05 -22.98 -17.01
C SER A 18 2.27 -22.05 -18.20
N SER A 19 1.24 -21.33 -18.65
CA SER A 19 1.25 -20.46 -19.83
C SER A 19 0.97 -18.99 -19.54
N ASN A 20 0.49 -18.66 -18.33
CA ASN A 20 0.07 -17.31 -17.96
C ASN A 20 0.88 -16.79 -16.77
N ARG A 21 1.88 -15.99 -17.07
CA ARG A 21 2.77 -15.33 -16.09
C ARG A 21 2.77 -13.84 -16.31
N GLU A 22 2.55 -13.09 -15.21
CA GLU A 22 2.67 -11.65 -15.20
C GLU A 22 3.80 -11.19 -14.26
N VAL A 23 4.58 -10.21 -14.69
CA VAL A 23 5.73 -9.70 -13.94
C VAL A 23 5.66 -8.18 -13.85
N PHE A 24 5.70 -7.64 -12.63
CA PHE A 24 5.79 -6.21 -12.35
C PHE A 24 7.15 -5.91 -11.69
N ASN A 25 7.89 -4.97 -12.27
CA ASN A 25 9.11 -4.46 -11.68
C ASN A 25 8.81 -3.06 -11.14
N LEU A 26 9.06 -2.86 -9.86
CA LEU A 26 8.79 -1.63 -9.14
C LEU A 26 10.08 -1.14 -8.49
N GLU A 27 10.33 0.15 -8.54
CA GLU A 27 11.48 0.78 -7.93
C GLU A 27 11.02 1.87 -6.98
N ILE A 28 11.65 1.93 -5.81
CA ILE A 28 11.45 3.02 -4.86
C ILE A 28 12.78 3.68 -4.52
N ASP A 29 12.73 4.94 -4.24
CA ASP A 29 13.85 5.69 -3.71
C ASP A 29 14.14 5.26 -2.26
N GLU A 30 15.37 4.88 -1.96
CA GLU A 30 15.76 4.35 -0.66
C GLU A 30 15.49 5.33 0.49
N ALA A 31 15.72 6.61 0.26
CA ALA A 31 15.64 7.64 1.31
C ALA A 31 14.20 8.07 1.58
N THR A 32 13.36 8.13 0.53
CA THR A 32 11.99 8.65 0.64
C THR A 32 10.93 7.57 0.65
N GLY A 33 11.23 6.35 0.20
CA GLY A 33 10.26 5.27 0.02
C GLY A 33 9.23 5.55 -1.07
N ARG A 34 9.41 6.60 -1.88
CA ARG A 34 8.55 6.93 -3.00
C ARG A 34 8.92 6.16 -4.24
N ARG A 35 7.93 5.79 -5.02
CA ARG A 35 8.13 5.14 -6.29
C ARG A 35 8.97 6.02 -7.23
N ILE A 36 9.92 5.39 -7.91
CA ILE A 36 10.66 6.00 -9.02
C ILE A 36 9.90 5.59 -10.28
N ASP A 37 9.08 6.50 -10.81
CA ASP A 37 8.28 6.20 -11.98
C ASP A 37 9.12 6.23 -13.25
N GLY A 38 9.01 5.17 -14.06
CA GLY A 38 9.30 5.26 -15.47
C GLY A 38 8.30 6.22 -16.13
N ASN A 39 8.82 7.11 -16.94
CA ASN A 39 8.05 8.13 -17.66
C ASN A 39 6.90 7.50 -18.45
N THR A 40 5.66 7.81 -18.08
CA THR A 40 4.47 7.44 -18.84
C THR A 40 3.72 8.72 -19.21
N ASP A 41 3.95 9.20 -20.42
CA ASP A 41 3.38 10.46 -20.92
C ASP A 41 1.89 10.35 -21.29
N ASN A 42 1.25 9.18 -21.16
CA ASN A 42 -0.13 8.93 -21.56
C ASN A 42 -0.91 8.19 -20.46
N PHE A 43 -1.26 8.90 -19.39
CA PHE A 43 -2.15 8.36 -18.39
C PHE A 43 -3.63 8.40 -18.87
N PRO A 44 -4.45 7.37 -18.56
CA PRO A 44 -5.85 7.35 -18.91
C PRO A 44 -6.65 8.44 -18.19
N GLU A 45 -7.78 8.83 -18.75
CA GLU A 45 -8.65 9.91 -18.25
C GLU A 45 -9.05 9.69 -16.78
N TRP A 46 -9.31 8.44 -16.38
CA TRP A 46 -9.69 8.10 -14.99
C TRP A 46 -8.60 8.37 -13.97
N SER A 47 -7.35 8.56 -14.39
CA SER A 47 -6.23 8.92 -13.50
C SER A 47 -6.10 10.41 -13.25
N LYS A 48 -6.79 11.27 -14.00
CA LYS A 48 -6.79 12.70 -13.72
C LYS A 48 -7.28 13.02 -12.32
N LEU A 49 -6.69 14.02 -11.66
CA LEU A 49 -7.05 14.37 -10.29
C LEU A 49 -8.53 14.72 -10.15
N GLY A 50 -9.07 15.52 -11.06
CA GLY A 50 -10.48 15.95 -11.07
C GLY A 50 -11.48 14.85 -11.43
N PHE A 51 -11.04 13.68 -11.91
CA PHE A 51 -11.91 12.57 -12.25
C PHE A 51 -12.42 11.84 -11.03
N SER A 52 -13.22 12.15 -10.18
CA SER A 52 -13.59 11.52 -8.90
C SER A 52 -12.54 11.78 -7.82
N GLN A 53 -12.25 13.06 -7.56
CA GLN A 53 -11.33 13.45 -6.51
C GLN A 53 -11.85 13.08 -5.12
N CYS A 54 -11.00 12.53 -4.27
CA CYS A 54 -11.36 12.22 -2.87
C CYS A 54 -11.74 13.51 -2.13
N PRO A 55 -12.79 13.51 -1.28
CA PRO A 55 -13.21 14.70 -0.54
C PRO A 55 -12.16 15.18 0.46
N ASN A 56 -11.28 14.28 0.90
CA ASN A 56 -10.15 14.58 1.80
C ASN A 56 -8.83 14.84 1.06
N CYS A 57 -8.84 14.96 -0.27
CA CYS A 57 -7.64 15.17 -1.06
C CYS A 57 -7.09 16.58 -0.85
N PRO A 58 -5.83 16.75 -0.39
CA PRO A 58 -5.24 18.08 -0.21
C PRO A 58 -4.64 18.66 -1.50
N LEU A 59 -4.62 17.90 -2.60
CA LEU A 59 -4.05 18.33 -3.87
C LEU A 59 -5.04 19.22 -4.63
N ASP A 60 -4.51 20.27 -5.30
CA ASP A 60 -5.27 21.18 -6.13
C ASP A 60 -5.21 20.73 -7.60
N VAL A 61 -6.36 20.66 -8.26
CA VAL A 61 -6.49 20.28 -9.68
C VAL A 61 -5.83 21.29 -10.64
N THR A 62 -5.59 22.51 -10.18
CA THR A 62 -4.90 23.53 -10.98
C THR A 62 -3.38 23.37 -10.95
N GLU A 63 -2.85 22.69 -9.95
CA GLU A 63 -1.42 22.45 -9.77
C GLU A 63 -1.01 21.01 -10.07
N THR A 64 -1.95 20.07 -9.89
CA THR A 64 -1.72 18.64 -10.04
C THR A 64 -2.71 18.05 -11.03
N GLU A 65 -2.24 17.70 -12.21
CA GLU A 65 -3.10 17.17 -13.28
C GLU A 65 -3.62 15.76 -12.97
N TYR A 66 -2.76 14.90 -12.40
CA TYR A 66 -3.07 13.48 -12.19
C TYR A 66 -3.07 13.10 -10.71
N CYS A 67 -3.95 12.17 -10.34
CA CYS A 67 -3.98 11.58 -9.00
C CYS A 67 -2.81 10.60 -8.84
N PRO A 68 -1.86 10.82 -7.89
CA PRO A 68 -0.69 9.96 -7.75
C PRO A 68 -1.03 8.48 -7.47
N ALA A 69 -2.07 8.23 -6.66
CA ALA A 69 -2.52 6.87 -6.38
C ALA A 69 -3.14 6.20 -7.61
N ALA A 70 -3.88 6.95 -8.44
CA ALA A 70 -4.47 6.42 -9.65
C ALA A 70 -3.42 6.12 -10.72
N THR A 71 -2.47 7.03 -10.95
CA THR A 71 -1.39 6.80 -11.92
C THR A 71 -0.54 5.59 -11.57
N ALA A 72 -0.27 5.37 -10.29
CA ALA A 72 0.49 4.21 -9.82
C ALA A 72 -0.17 2.86 -10.18
N LEU A 73 -1.48 2.84 -10.43
CA LEU A 73 -2.27 1.63 -10.68
C LEU A 73 -2.57 1.38 -12.17
N THR A 74 -2.21 2.28 -13.08
CA THR A 74 -2.61 2.19 -14.49
C THR A 74 -2.14 0.91 -15.16
N GLU A 75 -0.89 0.50 -14.95
CA GLU A 75 -0.36 -0.75 -15.50
C GLU A 75 -1.06 -1.98 -14.89
N THR A 76 -1.28 -1.97 -13.57
CA THR A 76 -1.95 -3.08 -12.87
C THR A 76 -3.40 -3.22 -13.34
N ALA A 77 -4.12 -2.11 -13.49
CA ALA A 77 -5.47 -2.09 -14.02
C ALA A 77 -5.53 -2.68 -15.44
N HIS A 78 -4.63 -2.25 -16.31
CA HIS A 78 -4.58 -2.72 -17.69
C HIS A 78 -4.26 -4.22 -17.80
N ARG A 79 -3.27 -4.72 -17.04
CA ARG A 79 -2.74 -6.09 -17.18
C ARG A 79 -3.53 -7.11 -16.37
N LEU A 80 -3.99 -6.75 -15.16
CA LEU A 80 -4.66 -7.67 -14.23
C LEU A 80 -6.17 -7.43 -14.10
N GLY A 81 -6.72 -6.44 -14.78
CA GLY A 81 -8.13 -6.03 -14.65
C GLY A 81 -9.16 -7.10 -15.07
N LYS A 82 -8.74 -8.12 -15.82
CA LYS A 82 -9.61 -9.22 -16.30
C LYS A 82 -9.35 -10.55 -15.59
N VAL A 83 -8.47 -10.57 -14.60
CA VAL A 83 -8.13 -11.79 -13.86
C VAL A 83 -9.25 -12.14 -12.89
N VAL A 84 -9.69 -13.39 -12.89
CA VAL A 84 -10.76 -13.87 -11.98
C VAL A 84 -10.27 -13.90 -10.54
N SER A 85 -11.00 -13.25 -9.61
CA SER A 85 -10.58 -12.98 -8.22
C SER A 85 -10.23 -14.21 -7.38
N HIS A 86 -10.91 -15.31 -7.62
CA HIS A 86 -10.70 -16.57 -6.89
C HIS A 86 -9.77 -17.55 -7.59
N ALA A 87 -9.22 -17.19 -8.76
CA ALA A 87 -8.23 -18.04 -9.42
C ALA A 87 -7.02 -18.27 -8.51
N GLU A 88 -6.49 -19.48 -8.53
CA GLU A 88 -5.25 -19.78 -7.82
C GLU A 88 -4.06 -19.13 -8.55
N VAL A 89 -3.14 -18.59 -7.77
CA VAL A 89 -1.92 -17.98 -8.29
C VAL A 89 -0.76 -18.28 -7.33
N GLN A 90 0.41 -18.59 -7.89
CA GLN A 90 1.66 -18.57 -7.17
C GLN A 90 2.24 -17.15 -7.27
N LEU A 91 2.18 -16.38 -6.16
CA LEU A 91 2.87 -15.10 -6.09
C LEU A 91 4.27 -15.28 -5.53
N VAL A 92 5.27 -14.72 -6.21
CA VAL A 92 6.63 -14.56 -5.71
C VAL A 92 7.01 -13.09 -5.78
N VAL A 93 7.46 -12.52 -4.66
CA VAL A 93 7.97 -11.16 -4.61
C VAL A 93 9.44 -11.20 -4.23
N ILE A 94 10.28 -10.66 -5.07
CA ILE A 94 11.74 -10.63 -4.92
C ILE A 94 12.15 -9.20 -4.63
N SER A 95 12.93 -9.01 -3.58
CA SER A 95 13.68 -7.79 -3.27
C SER A 95 15.18 -8.08 -3.26
N GLU A 96 16.02 -7.07 -3.03
CA GLU A 96 17.48 -7.25 -2.99
C GLU A 96 17.93 -8.29 -1.95
N ASP A 97 17.28 -8.31 -0.76
CA ASP A 97 17.73 -9.10 0.38
C ASP A 97 16.99 -10.42 0.55
N ARG A 98 15.82 -10.56 -0.09
CA ARG A 98 14.95 -11.72 0.15
C ARG A 98 13.95 -11.96 -0.97
N TRP A 99 13.37 -13.13 -0.95
CA TRP A 99 12.15 -13.41 -1.70
C TRP A 99 11.08 -14.00 -0.77
N VAL A 100 9.83 -13.69 -1.04
CA VAL A 100 8.65 -14.22 -0.34
C VAL A 100 7.72 -14.79 -1.39
N GLY A 101 7.30 -16.04 -1.21
CA GLY A 101 6.42 -16.70 -2.15
C GLY A 101 5.32 -17.48 -1.44
N LYS A 102 4.10 -17.43 -2.02
CA LYS A 102 2.93 -18.16 -1.49
C LYS A 102 1.97 -18.50 -2.61
N LYS A 103 1.39 -19.69 -2.54
CA LYS A 103 0.21 -20.06 -3.32
C LYS A 103 -1.01 -19.44 -2.63
N THR A 104 -1.78 -18.64 -3.37
CA THR A 104 -2.91 -17.88 -2.82
C THR A 104 -3.97 -17.62 -3.92
N THR A 105 -4.98 -16.80 -3.63
CA THR A 105 -5.92 -16.32 -4.64
C THR A 105 -5.38 -15.09 -5.35
N SER A 106 -5.77 -14.90 -6.61
CA SER A 106 -5.43 -13.70 -7.40
C SER A 106 -5.84 -12.41 -6.70
N GLN A 107 -7.01 -12.40 -6.05
CA GLN A 107 -7.48 -11.27 -5.24
C GLN A 107 -6.46 -10.86 -4.17
N ARG A 108 -5.95 -11.80 -3.37
CA ARG A 108 -4.95 -11.51 -2.33
C ARG A 108 -3.59 -11.10 -2.90
N ALA A 109 -3.19 -11.76 -3.99
CA ALA A 109 -1.93 -11.46 -4.65
C ALA A 109 -1.94 -10.04 -5.26
N ILE A 110 -3.03 -9.69 -5.96
CA ILE A 110 -3.22 -8.36 -6.56
C ILE A 110 -3.35 -7.29 -5.47
N SER A 111 -4.05 -7.55 -4.36
CA SER A 111 -4.13 -6.63 -3.22
C SER A 111 -2.76 -6.30 -2.65
N SER A 112 -1.84 -7.29 -2.56
CA SER A 112 -0.47 -7.05 -2.10
C SER A 112 0.29 -6.10 -3.02
N LEU A 113 0.13 -6.23 -4.34
CA LEU A 113 0.73 -5.32 -5.33
C LEU A 113 0.12 -3.92 -5.25
N ILE A 114 -1.22 -3.81 -5.26
CA ILE A 114 -1.94 -2.52 -5.19
C ILE A 114 -1.59 -1.78 -3.91
N GLY A 115 -1.57 -2.46 -2.76
CA GLY A 115 -1.21 -1.84 -1.48
C GLY A 115 0.20 -1.25 -1.50
N PHE A 116 1.17 -1.97 -2.08
CA PHE A 116 2.53 -1.45 -2.27
C PHE A 116 2.55 -0.23 -3.20
N GLN A 117 1.86 -0.29 -4.34
CA GLN A 117 1.81 0.80 -5.32
C GLN A 117 1.16 2.05 -4.75
N ILE A 118 0.04 1.93 -4.02
CA ILE A 118 -0.63 3.05 -3.35
C ILE A 118 0.28 3.66 -2.28
N ALA A 119 0.89 2.83 -1.41
CA ALA A 119 1.75 3.30 -0.33
C ALA A 119 3.00 4.06 -0.81
N THR A 120 3.46 3.78 -2.04
CA THR A 120 4.64 4.41 -2.64
C THR A 120 4.32 5.50 -3.67
N SER A 121 3.03 5.71 -3.97
CA SER A 121 2.54 6.58 -5.05
C SER A 121 2.83 8.07 -4.88
N GLY A 122 3.04 8.51 -3.65
CA GLY A 122 3.14 9.93 -3.30
C GLY A 122 1.79 10.61 -3.04
N CYS A 123 0.69 9.88 -2.93
CA CYS A 123 -0.58 10.42 -2.44
C CYS A 123 -0.42 10.86 -0.97
N PRO A 124 -0.69 12.12 -0.60
CA PRO A 124 -0.44 12.63 0.76
C PRO A 124 -1.21 11.88 1.85
N ASN A 125 -2.44 11.43 1.57
CA ASN A 125 -3.29 10.75 2.55
C ASN A 125 -2.82 9.31 2.88
N VAL A 126 -1.85 8.78 2.14
CA VAL A 126 -1.32 7.42 2.35
C VAL A 126 0.18 7.41 2.65
N ASP A 127 0.81 8.56 2.73
CA ASP A 127 2.25 8.72 2.99
C ASP A 127 2.70 8.04 4.31
N PHE A 128 1.80 7.86 5.28
CA PHE A 128 2.07 7.16 6.52
C PHE A 128 2.40 5.66 6.32
N LEU A 129 2.02 5.07 5.19
CA LEU A 129 2.32 3.69 4.83
C LEU A 129 3.70 3.49 4.19
N ARG A 130 4.39 4.57 3.78
CA ARG A 130 5.71 4.47 3.13
C ARG A 130 6.77 3.67 3.93
N PRO A 131 6.88 3.81 5.26
CA PRO A 131 7.82 2.99 6.03
C PRO A 131 7.50 1.49 5.89
N MET A 132 6.23 1.11 5.87
CA MET A 132 5.82 -0.28 5.65
C MET A 132 6.17 -0.78 4.25
N ALA A 133 6.07 0.07 3.24
CA ALA A 133 6.47 -0.26 1.87
C ALA A 133 8.01 -0.37 1.74
N ARG A 134 8.79 0.51 2.40
CA ARG A 134 10.25 0.44 2.43
C ARG A 134 10.76 -0.90 2.99
N PHE A 135 10.08 -1.42 4.02
CA PHE A 135 10.36 -2.71 4.64
C PHE A 135 9.28 -3.73 4.27
N HIS A 136 8.96 -3.82 2.99
CA HIS A 136 7.82 -4.58 2.50
C HIS A 136 7.82 -6.05 2.92
N LEU A 137 6.67 -6.50 3.46
CA LEU A 137 6.36 -7.90 3.71
C LEU A 137 5.09 -8.26 2.91
N PRO A 138 5.24 -8.78 1.68
CA PRO A 138 4.10 -9.16 0.86
C PRO A 138 3.35 -10.33 1.49
N LEU A 139 2.01 -10.35 1.31
CA LEU A 139 1.14 -11.42 1.81
C LEU A 139 1.18 -11.63 3.33
N ALA A 140 1.55 -10.57 4.09
CA ALA A 140 1.49 -10.59 5.54
C ALA A 140 0.07 -10.98 6.03
N ASN A 141 0.01 -11.75 7.11
CA ASN A 141 -1.25 -12.02 7.80
C ASN A 141 -1.70 -10.79 8.62
N LEU A 142 -2.84 -10.88 9.32
CA LEU A 142 -3.37 -9.77 10.10
C LEU A 142 -2.44 -9.38 11.24
N ASP A 143 -1.94 -10.35 12.02
CA ASP A 143 -1.06 -10.11 13.18
C ASP A 143 0.27 -9.47 12.77
N GLU A 144 0.87 -9.99 11.69
CA GLU A 144 2.07 -9.39 11.09
C GLU A 144 1.81 -7.97 10.62
N THR A 145 0.64 -7.72 10.04
CA THR A 145 0.25 -6.38 9.57
C THR A 145 0.06 -5.43 10.73
N LEU A 146 -0.72 -5.81 11.74
CA LEU A 146 -1.02 -5.00 12.93
C LEU A 146 0.26 -4.66 13.72
N THR A 147 1.09 -5.67 14.01
CA THR A 147 2.37 -5.46 14.72
C THR A 147 3.28 -4.48 13.96
N ARG A 148 3.35 -4.60 12.63
CA ARG A 148 4.18 -3.70 11.80
C ARG A 148 3.60 -2.29 11.71
N VAL A 149 2.29 -2.17 11.56
CA VAL A 149 1.60 -0.87 11.50
C VAL A 149 1.85 -0.09 12.78
N VAL A 150 1.60 -0.71 13.94
CA VAL A 150 1.80 -0.08 15.25
C VAL A 150 3.27 0.23 15.49
N GLY A 151 4.17 -0.73 15.20
CA GLY A 151 5.61 -0.52 15.35
C GLY A 151 6.15 0.63 14.49
N MET A 152 5.73 0.72 13.22
CA MET A 152 6.12 1.82 12.33
C MET A 152 5.50 3.16 12.76
N TYR A 153 4.26 3.14 13.26
CA TYR A 153 3.63 4.35 13.81
C TYR A 153 4.38 4.85 15.03
N PHE A 154 4.68 4.00 16.00
CA PHE A 154 5.43 4.39 17.19
C PHE A 154 6.85 4.87 16.87
N LEU A 155 7.51 4.28 15.88
CA LEU A 155 8.79 4.79 15.42
C LEU A 155 8.66 6.21 14.83
N GLY A 156 7.58 6.48 14.09
CA GLY A 156 7.25 7.84 13.64
C GLY A 156 6.97 8.81 14.78
N GLN A 157 6.23 8.36 15.82
CA GLN A 157 5.98 9.17 17.02
C GLN A 157 7.26 9.43 17.82
N TYR A 158 8.20 8.48 17.83
CA TYR A 158 9.52 8.69 18.43
C TYR A 158 10.26 9.84 17.76
N TYR A 159 10.36 9.87 16.42
CA TYR A 159 11.01 10.99 15.72
C TYR A 159 10.27 12.31 15.95
N ARG A 160 8.94 12.29 15.92
CA ARG A 160 8.13 13.48 16.23
C ARG A 160 8.43 14.04 17.62
N SER A 161 8.62 13.17 18.62
CA SER A 161 8.94 13.59 19.98
C SER A 161 10.36 14.18 20.09
N GLN A 162 11.31 13.69 19.29
CA GLN A 162 12.67 14.29 19.22
C GLN A 162 12.62 15.72 18.69
N ASP A 163 11.67 16.01 17.79
CA ASP A 163 11.45 17.35 17.22
C ASP A 163 10.55 18.23 18.12
N GLY A 164 10.25 17.80 19.36
CA GLY A 164 9.44 18.54 20.33
C GLY A 164 7.94 18.38 20.20
N GLY A 165 7.47 17.46 19.36
CA GLY A 165 6.05 17.12 19.23
C GLY A 165 5.55 16.18 20.33
N HIS A 166 4.23 16.10 20.50
CA HIS A 166 3.59 15.19 21.43
C HIS A 166 3.62 13.75 20.89
N PHE A 167 3.92 12.77 21.77
CA PHE A 167 3.88 11.35 21.45
C PHE A 167 2.45 10.81 21.65
N ASP A 168 1.87 10.27 20.58
CA ASP A 168 0.53 9.68 20.61
C ASP A 168 0.59 8.21 21.04
N MET A 169 0.46 7.97 22.34
CA MET A 169 0.38 6.61 22.93
C MET A 169 -0.95 5.91 22.68
N LYS A 170 -2.00 6.66 22.38
CA LYS A 170 -3.36 6.12 22.21
C LYS A 170 -3.69 5.70 20.78
N LEU A 171 -2.74 5.87 19.86
CA LEU A 171 -2.92 5.53 18.44
C LEU A 171 -4.08 6.28 17.74
N GLU A 172 -4.55 7.41 18.32
CA GLU A 172 -5.64 8.22 17.76
C GLU A 172 -5.30 8.72 16.35
N GLY A 173 -4.07 9.16 16.16
CA GLY A 173 -3.56 9.57 14.84
C GLY A 173 -3.46 8.41 13.86
N LEU A 174 -3.17 7.20 14.33
CA LEU A 174 -3.15 6.01 13.49
C LEU A 174 -4.57 5.66 13.01
N ALA A 175 -5.54 5.64 13.92
CA ALA A 175 -6.94 5.41 13.59
C ALA A 175 -7.47 6.44 12.57
N LYS A 176 -7.11 7.72 12.74
CA LYS A 176 -7.43 8.77 11.77
C LYS A 176 -6.82 8.48 10.40
N ASN A 177 -5.52 8.13 10.33
CA ASN A 177 -4.85 7.82 9.08
C ASN A 177 -5.53 6.67 8.31
N TYR A 178 -6.02 5.65 9.01
CA TYR A 178 -6.76 4.55 8.39
C TYR A 178 -8.16 4.96 7.91
N SER A 179 -8.84 5.88 8.59
CA SER A 179 -10.09 6.47 8.10
C SER A 179 -9.88 7.27 6.80
N GLU A 180 -8.78 8.01 6.71
CA GLU A 180 -8.41 8.71 5.47
C GLU A 180 -8.07 7.72 4.34
N LEU A 181 -7.39 6.62 4.66
CA LEU A 181 -7.08 5.55 3.70
C LEU A 181 -8.36 4.86 3.17
N GLN A 182 -9.36 4.60 4.01
CA GLN A 182 -10.66 4.07 3.57
C GLN A 182 -11.29 4.95 2.50
N THR A 183 -11.27 6.27 2.72
CA THR A 183 -11.75 7.24 1.73
C THR A 183 -10.98 7.12 0.41
N VAL A 184 -9.65 7.05 0.45
CA VAL A 184 -8.82 6.87 -0.74
C VAL A 184 -9.15 5.55 -1.46
N ASN A 185 -9.25 4.43 -0.75
CA ASN A 185 -9.57 3.13 -1.32
C ASN A 185 -10.92 3.14 -2.06
N SER A 186 -11.95 3.74 -1.44
CA SER A 186 -13.29 3.85 -2.03
C SER A 186 -13.26 4.63 -3.34
N TYR A 187 -12.62 5.81 -3.34
CA TYR A 187 -12.56 6.67 -4.51
C TYR A 187 -11.68 6.11 -5.64
N ILE A 188 -10.60 5.40 -5.32
CA ILE A 188 -9.82 4.67 -6.33
C ILE A 188 -10.64 3.53 -6.94
N ALA A 189 -11.38 2.78 -6.11
CA ALA A 189 -12.27 1.74 -6.62
C ALA A 189 -13.37 2.32 -7.55
N ASP A 190 -13.93 3.48 -7.21
CA ASP A 190 -14.92 4.17 -8.06
C ASP A 190 -14.33 4.64 -9.39
N ARG A 191 -13.10 5.16 -9.39
CA ARG A 191 -12.38 5.51 -10.62
C ARG A 191 -12.25 4.31 -11.55
N LEU A 192 -11.80 3.18 -11.02
CA LEU A 192 -11.60 1.97 -11.80
C LEU A 192 -12.92 1.38 -12.32
N ARG A 193 -14.01 1.44 -11.54
CA ARG A 193 -15.34 1.05 -12.03
C ARG A 193 -15.81 1.93 -13.19
N SER A 194 -15.62 3.24 -13.06
CA SER A 194 -16.09 4.22 -14.04
C SER A 194 -15.27 4.19 -15.33
N SER A 195 -14.04 3.68 -15.30
CA SER A 195 -13.18 3.56 -16.48
C SER A 195 -13.60 2.46 -17.44
N GLY A 196 -14.45 1.51 -16.99
CA GLY A 196 -14.75 0.28 -17.73
C GLY A 196 -13.58 -0.70 -17.78
N GLU A 197 -12.44 -0.36 -17.23
CA GLU A 197 -11.37 -1.31 -16.95
C GLU A 197 -11.79 -2.14 -15.74
N ILE A 198 -12.21 -3.37 -16.01
CA ILE A 198 -12.62 -4.31 -14.96
C ILE A 198 -11.33 -4.74 -14.24
N VAL A 199 -10.86 -3.89 -13.34
CA VAL A 199 -10.03 -4.41 -12.26
C VAL A 199 -10.97 -5.21 -11.39
N GLU A 200 -10.60 -6.43 -11.05
CA GLU A 200 -11.32 -7.23 -10.07
C GLU A 200 -11.42 -6.41 -8.77
N LEU A 201 -12.56 -5.75 -8.61
CA LEU A 201 -12.86 -4.87 -7.46
C LEU A 201 -12.66 -5.56 -6.11
N ASN A 202 -12.66 -6.88 -6.12
CA ASN A 202 -12.40 -7.72 -4.96
C ASN A 202 -10.98 -7.54 -4.38
N ALA A 203 -9.99 -7.13 -5.18
CA ALA A 203 -8.66 -6.80 -4.64
C ALA A 203 -8.70 -5.57 -3.73
N PHE A 204 -9.52 -4.57 -4.07
CA PHE A 204 -9.78 -3.42 -3.20
C PHE A 204 -10.60 -3.80 -1.96
N ALA A 205 -11.51 -4.76 -2.05
CA ALA A 205 -12.25 -5.25 -0.89
C ALA A 205 -11.31 -5.79 0.21
N VAL A 206 -10.22 -6.46 -0.15
CA VAL A 206 -9.22 -6.91 0.84
C VAL A 206 -8.51 -5.74 1.50
N LEU A 207 -8.14 -4.71 0.72
CA LEU A 207 -7.49 -3.50 1.27
C LEU A 207 -8.45 -2.69 2.15
N ASP A 208 -9.71 -2.60 1.73
CA ASP A 208 -10.75 -1.92 2.50
C ASP A 208 -11.06 -2.64 3.80
N GLN A 209 -11.15 -3.98 3.79
CA GLN A 209 -11.29 -4.79 5.00
C GLN A 209 -10.13 -4.55 5.98
N LEU A 210 -8.88 -4.55 5.51
CA LEU A 210 -7.74 -4.25 6.37
C LEU A 210 -7.82 -2.84 6.94
N ALA A 211 -8.19 -1.86 6.13
CA ALA A 211 -8.35 -0.48 6.58
C ALA A 211 -9.48 -0.30 7.60
N GLN A 212 -10.53 -1.14 7.57
CA GLN A 212 -11.61 -1.14 8.56
C GLN A 212 -11.22 -1.89 9.83
N ILE A 213 -10.59 -3.05 9.70
CA ILE A 213 -10.27 -3.93 10.83
C ILE A 213 -9.16 -3.34 11.69
N ILE A 214 -8.12 -2.78 11.10
CA ILE A 214 -6.95 -2.28 11.85
C ILE A 214 -7.33 -1.30 12.97
N PRO A 215 -8.15 -0.25 12.76
CA PRO A 215 -8.54 0.63 13.85
C PRO A 215 -9.38 -0.03 14.94
N LEU A 216 -10.12 -1.09 14.61
CA LEU A 216 -11.03 -1.76 15.55
C LEU A 216 -10.33 -2.82 16.40
N GLU A 217 -9.36 -3.52 15.83
CA GLU A 217 -8.69 -4.67 16.47
C GLU A 217 -7.30 -4.34 17.02
N ILE A 218 -6.88 -3.08 16.94
CA ILE A 218 -5.52 -2.67 17.34
C ILE A 218 -5.27 -2.99 18.84
N GLU A 219 -6.24 -2.74 19.70
CA GLU A 219 -6.09 -2.95 21.16
C GLU A 219 -6.03 -4.46 21.47
N ASP A 220 -6.91 -5.26 20.87
CA ASP A 220 -6.96 -6.71 21.07
C ASP A 220 -5.70 -7.37 20.50
N ALA A 221 -5.26 -6.98 19.31
CA ALA A 221 -4.04 -7.52 18.70
C ALA A 221 -2.76 -7.15 19.47
N LEU A 222 -2.72 -5.99 20.10
CA LEU A 222 -1.62 -5.61 20.98
C LEU A 222 -1.62 -6.43 22.27
N GLU A 223 -2.79 -6.77 22.81
CA GLU A 223 -2.90 -7.65 23.97
C GLU A 223 -2.45 -9.08 23.65
N ASP A 224 -2.83 -9.61 22.48
CA ASP A 224 -2.43 -10.96 22.03
C ASP A 224 -0.90 -11.14 21.93
N VAL A 225 -0.18 -10.08 21.56
CA VAL A 225 1.27 -10.13 21.46
C VAL A 225 2.00 -9.67 22.75
N ARG A 226 1.26 -9.22 23.76
CA ARG A 226 1.81 -8.64 25.00
C ARG A 226 2.80 -9.57 25.71
N GLU A 227 2.50 -10.87 25.77
CA GLU A 227 3.34 -11.84 26.45
C GLU A 227 4.76 -11.92 25.86
N LEU A 228 4.91 -11.63 24.55
CA LEU A 228 6.22 -11.60 23.90
C LEU A 228 7.16 -10.52 24.45
N PHE A 229 6.59 -9.51 25.12
CA PHE A 229 7.33 -8.35 25.65
C PHE A 229 7.48 -8.34 27.17
N THR A 230 6.80 -9.23 27.91
CA THR A 230 6.76 -9.18 29.37
C THR A 230 8.10 -9.57 30.04
N GLU A 231 8.92 -10.41 29.43
CA GLU A 231 10.22 -10.83 29.97
C GLU A 231 11.31 -9.75 29.87
N HIS A 232 11.13 -8.75 29.04
CA HIS A 232 12.11 -7.67 28.81
C HIS A 232 11.84 -6.41 29.65
N GLN A 233 10.83 -6.42 30.49
CA GLN A 233 10.44 -5.28 31.34
C GLN A 233 10.92 -5.38 32.81
N LYS A 234 11.81 -6.35 33.12
CA LYS A 234 12.37 -6.53 34.47
C LYS A 234 13.78 -5.95 34.59
#